data_7a057f80483e09c556757677c1fa962a
#
_entry.id   7a057f80483e09c556757677c1fa962a
#
_cell.length_a   1.000
_cell.length_b   1.000
_cell.length_c   1.000
_cell.angle_alpha   90.00
_cell.angle_beta   90.00
_cell.angle_gamma   90.00
#
_symmetry.space_group_name_H-M   'P 1'
#
loop_
_entity.id
_entity.type
_entity.pdbx_description
1 polymer ?
#
loop_
_entity_poly.entity_id
_entity_poly.type
_entity_poly.pdbx_seq_one_letter_code
_entity_poly.pdbx_strand_id
1 'polypeptide(L)'
;MLLSSFVASHSSSSGNSVQHLQKFHKGNFTHLCDVLAKKDKHLRSIIKEYGHPPMWTRPNTFQTLVLTILEQQVSLASAYAAFKKLKERTGYITPQKILALTDEELRESYFSRQKIVYVRELANAIMAKQLRLKKLERLPDEEVRYELKKIKGIGDWTADVYLMHVLQRTDLFPIGDIALVNSLKENKQLAKDISKEAMLAIAEPWRPYRTIASMILWHSYIKKRGIKLQG
;
A
#
# COMPACT_ATOMS: atom_id res chain seq x y z
N MET A 1 -25.99 8.94 64.85
CA MET A 1 -25.65 7.96 63.79
C MET A 1 -25.60 8.73 62.46
N LEU A 2 -24.43 9.09 62.06
CA LEU A 2 -24.18 9.85 60.81
C LEU A 2 -23.65 8.92 59.75
N LEU A 3 -24.41 8.70 58.67
CA LEU A 3 -24.01 7.95 57.51
C LEU A 3 -23.31 8.94 56.53
N SER A 4 -22.02 8.75 56.35
CA SER A 4 -21.20 9.48 55.39
C SER A 4 -21.24 8.76 54.05
N SER A 5 -21.83 9.42 53.07
CA SER A 5 -21.87 8.94 51.66
C SER A 5 -20.56 9.30 50.97
N PHE A 6 -19.82 8.24 50.57
CA PHE A 6 -18.61 8.37 49.76
C PHE A 6 -19.05 8.47 48.29
N VAL A 7 -18.89 9.65 47.71
CA VAL A 7 -19.02 9.88 46.26
C VAL A 7 -17.69 9.53 45.59
N ALA A 8 -17.62 8.43 44.86
CA ALA A 8 -16.48 8.10 44.02
C ALA A 8 -16.54 8.92 42.75
N SER A 9 -15.65 9.88 42.61
CA SER A 9 -15.40 10.62 41.37
C SER A 9 -14.65 9.75 40.40
N HIS A 10 -15.34 9.29 39.37
CA HIS A 10 -14.70 8.67 38.18
C HIS A 10 -14.07 9.76 37.34
N SER A 11 -12.78 9.96 37.46
CA SER A 11 -11.98 10.73 36.51
C SER A 11 -11.72 9.85 35.28
N SER A 12 -12.50 10.06 34.23
CA SER A 12 -12.20 9.53 32.90
C SER A 12 -11.01 10.30 32.32
N SER A 13 -9.79 9.74 32.50
CA SER A 13 -8.62 10.20 31.78
C SER A 13 -8.73 9.68 30.34
N SER A 14 -9.22 10.51 29.44
CA SER A 14 -9.06 10.32 27.99
C SER A 14 -7.59 10.55 27.63
N GLY A 15 -6.77 9.51 27.88
CA GLY A 15 -5.40 9.46 27.40
C GLY A 15 -5.41 9.36 25.88
N ASN A 16 -5.19 10.44 25.17
CA ASN A 16 -4.81 10.47 23.78
C ASN A 16 -3.44 9.79 23.67
N SER A 17 -3.40 8.46 23.61
CA SER A 17 -2.21 7.71 23.25
C SER A 17 -1.91 8.07 21.79
N VAL A 18 -0.95 8.94 21.57
CA VAL A 18 -0.34 9.14 20.25
C VAL A 18 0.18 7.76 19.81
N GLN A 19 -0.61 7.05 18.99
CA GLN A 19 -0.16 5.81 18.39
C GLN A 19 1.11 6.13 17.60
N HIS A 20 2.25 5.68 18.10
CA HIS A 20 3.51 5.78 17.38
C HIS A 20 3.35 5.02 16.06
N LEU A 21 3.23 5.76 14.96
CA LEU A 21 3.09 5.23 13.62
C LEU A 21 4.36 4.45 13.29
N GLN A 22 4.28 3.12 13.36
CA GLN A 22 5.43 2.27 13.06
C GLN A 22 5.76 2.33 11.57
N LYS A 23 7.02 2.71 11.27
CA LYS A 23 7.53 2.81 9.90
C LYS A 23 8.79 1.98 9.72
N PHE A 24 8.92 1.40 8.54
CA PHE A 24 10.19 0.85 8.13
C PHE A 24 10.99 1.89 7.32
N HIS A 25 12.30 1.74 7.31
CA HIS A 25 13.24 2.58 6.58
C HIS A 25 14.52 1.80 6.29
N LYS A 26 15.42 2.36 5.49
CA LYS A 26 16.66 1.68 5.06
C LYS A 26 17.48 1.10 6.23
N GLY A 27 17.48 1.77 7.39
CA GLY A 27 18.27 1.32 8.55
C GLY A 27 17.65 0.17 9.34
N ASN A 28 16.34 -0.14 9.20
CA ASN A 28 15.71 -1.22 9.95
C ASN A 28 15.10 -2.33 9.07
N PHE A 29 14.94 -2.12 7.77
CA PHE A 29 14.21 -3.01 6.89
C PHE A 29 14.75 -4.45 6.87
N THR A 30 16.05 -4.62 6.68
CA THR A 30 16.71 -5.94 6.67
C THR A 30 16.53 -6.64 8.01
N HIS A 31 16.70 -5.92 9.13
CA HIS A 31 16.48 -6.47 10.46
C HIS A 31 15.02 -6.96 10.64
N LEU A 32 14.03 -6.21 10.16
CA LEU A 32 12.63 -6.64 10.22
C LEU A 32 12.35 -7.89 9.39
N CYS A 33 13.01 -8.04 8.24
CA CYS A 33 12.96 -9.28 7.46
C CYS A 33 13.52 -10.47 8.26
N ASP A 34 14.64 -10.29 8.95
CA ASP A 34 15.26 -11.35 9.77
C ASP A 34 14.41 -11.72 10.98
N VAL A 35 13.76 -10.73 11.62
CA VAL A 35 12.79 -10.97 12.70
C VAL A 35 11.66 -11.89 12.21
N LEU A 36 11.11 -11.63 11.03
CA LEU A 36 10.06 -12.46 10.43
C LEU A 36 10.58 -13.84 10.02
N ALA A 37 11.79 -13.93 9.48
CA ALA A 37 12.43 -15.19 9.12
C ALA A 37 12.66 -16.10 10.34
N LYS A 38 12.85 -15.54 11.54
CA LYS A 38 12.93 -16.32 12.79
C LYS A 38 11.56 -16.86 13.20
N LYS A 39 10.48 -16.12 12.93
CA LYS A 39 9.11 -16.50 13.32
C LYS A 39 8.45 -17.46 12.32
N ASP A 40 8.78 -17.38 11.03
CA ASP A 40 8.11 -18.13 9.95
C ASP A 40 9.12 -18.85 9.06
N LYS A 41 9.04 -20.20 9.05
CA LYS A 41 9.94 -21.05 8.26
C LYS A 41 9.84 -20.80 6.74
N HIS A 42 8.66 -20.45 6.25
CA HIS A 42 8.45 -20.21 4.82
C HIS A 42 9.04 -18.88 4.37
N LEU A 43 8.89 -17.82 5.18
CA LEU A 43 9.56 -16.54 4.92
C LEU A 43 11.09 -16.69 5.01
N ARG A 44 11.58 -17.50 5.96
CA ARG A 44 13.00 -17.85 6.05
C ARG A 44 13.51 -18.55 4.79
N SER A 45 12.75 -19.52 4.26
CA SER A 45 13.14 -20.23 3.03
C SER A 45 13.22 -19.29 1.83
N ILE A 46 12.27 -18.35 1.70
CA ILE A 46 12.29 -17.32 0.64
C ILE A 46 13.57 -16.47 0.73
N ILE A 47 13.90 -15.97 1.93
CA ILE A 47 15.11 -15.15 2.12
C ILE A 47 16.38 -15.96 1.87
N LYS A 48 16.41 -17.24 2.27
CA LYS A 48 17.56 -18.12 1.99
C LYS A 48 17.76 -18.34 0.50
N GLU A 49 16.69 -18.48 -0.27
CA GLU A 49 16.74 -18.79 -1.70
C GLU A 49 16.99 -17.56 -2.57
N TYR A 50 16.34 -16.42 -2.27
CA TYR A 50 16.35 -15.23 -3.13
C TYR A 50 17.04 -14.01 -2.51
N GLY A 51 17.50 -14.09 -1.27
CA GLY A 51 17.99 -12.95 -0.50
C GLY A 51 16.85 -12.08 0.07
N HIS A 52 17.23 -11.02 0.75
CA HIS A 52 16.27 -10.02 1.24
C HIS A 52 15.59 -9.30 0.07
N PRO A 53 14.29 -8.99 0.18
CA PRO A 53 13.62 -8.19 -0.84
C PRO A 53 14.22 -6.78 -0.91
N PRO A 54 14.19 -6.13 -2.08
CA PRO A 54 14.43 -4.70 -2.15
C PRO A 54 13.40 -3.94 -1.31
N MET A 55 13.83 -2.86 -0.68
CA MET A 55 12.91 -1.96 0.01
C MET A 55 12.19 -1.09 -1.02
N TRP A 56 11.07 -1.60 -1.57
CA TRP A 56 10.27 -0.84 -2.53
C TRP A 56 9.57 0.33 -1.85
N THR A 57 10.03 1.53 -2.16
CA THR A 57 9.45 2.77 -1.66
C THR A 57 9.21 3.74 -2.81
N ARG A 58 8.25 4.64 -2.63
CA ARG A 58 7.86 5.65 -3.61
C ARG A 58 7.72 7.01 -2.94
N PRO A 59 8.04 8.10 -3.62
CA PRO A 59 7.86 9.44 -3.08
C PRO A 59 6.38 9.77 -2.88
N ASN A 60 6.08 10.58 -1.88
CA ASN A 60 4.70 11.04 -1.59
C ASN A 60 4.29 12.15 -2.58
N THR A 61 3.91 11.76 -3.80
CA THR A 61 3.60 12.69 -4.88
C THR A 61 2.33 12.28 -5.63
N PHE A 62 1.72 13.23 -6.33
CA PHE A 62 0.59 12.99 -7.22
C PHE A 62 0.91 11.94 -8.29
N GLN A 63 2.08 12.04 -8.95
CA GLN A 63 2.46 11.09 -9.99
C GLN A 63 2.60 9.64 -9.46
N THR A 64 2.94 9.46 -8.18
CA THR A 64 2.97 8.14 -7.54
C THR A 64 1.58 7.55 -7.46
N LEU A 65 0.57 8.33 -7.06
CA LEU A 65 -0.82 7.86 -7.05
C LEU A 65 -1.35 7.59 -8.46
N VAL A 66 -0.96 8.40 -9.46
CA VAL A 66 -1.28 8.13 -10.87
C VAL A 66 -0.71 6.78 -11.29
N LEU A 67 0.57 6.50 -10.98
CA LEU A 67 1.17 5.19 -11.28
C LEU A 67 0.42 4.05 -10.57
N THR A 68 0.07 4.21 -9.29
CA THR A 68 -0.68 3.18 -8.55
C THR A 68 -2.08 2.93 -9.16
N ILE A 69 -2.76 3.97 -9.65
CA ILE A 69 -4.01 3.81 -10.42
C ILE A 69 -3.76 3.04 -11.73
N LEU A 70 -2.66 3.32 -12.42
CA LEU A 70 -2.30 2.59 -13.64
C LEU A 70 -2.01 1.12 -13.39
N GLU A 71 -1.48 0.76 -12.22
CA GLU A 71 -1.18 -0.62 -11.81
C GLU A 71 -2.41 -1.47 -11.50
N GLN A 72 -3.60 -0.86 -11.33
CA GLN A 72 -4.82 -1.62 -11.03
C GLN A 72 -5.17 -2.59 -12.17
N GLN A 73 -5.31 -3.88 -11.83
CA GLN A 73 -5.81 -4.96 -12.71
C GLN A 73 -5.03 -5.15 -14.02
N VAL A 74 -3.76 -4.76 -14.07
CA VAL A 74 -2.89 -4.96 -15.23
C VAL A 74 -1.50 -5.43 -14.80
N SER A 75 -0.69 -5.88 -15.75
CA SER A 75 0.72 -6.18 -15.47
C SER A 75 1.50 -4.92 -15.15
N LEU A 76 2.55 -5.04 -14.31
CA LEU A 76 3.46 -3.93 -14.01
C LEU A 76 4.08 -3.34 -15.28
N ALA A 77 4.39 -4.17 -16.26
CA ALA A 77 4.93 -3.71 -17.56
C ALA A 77 3.94 -2.81 -18.31
N SER A 78 2.65 -3.19 -18.36
CA SER A 78 1.61 -2.38 -19.00
C SER A 78 1.39 -1.05 -18.26
N ALA A 79 1.35 -1.08 -16.92
CA ALA A 79 1.21 0.12 -16.12
C ALA A 79 2.39 1.09 -16.33
N TYR A 80 3.61 0.55 -16.33
CA TYR A 80 4.81 1.34 -16.56
C TYR A 80 4.89 1.93 -17.98
N ALA A 81 4.47 1.18 -19.00
CA ALA A 81 4.41 1.68 -20.38
C ALA A 81 3.45 2.89 -20.48
N ALA A 82 2.27 2.81 -19.87
CA ALA A 82 1.32 3.92 -19.82
C ALA A 82 1.90 5.12 -19.05
N PHE A 83 2.52 4.89 -17.91
CA PHE A 83 3.14 5.93 -17.11
C PHE A 83 4.29 6.63 -17.85
N LYS A 84 5.16 5.84 -18.51
CA LYS A 84 6.26 6.37 -19.34
C LYS A 84 5.73 7.22 -20.49
N LYS A 85 4.72 6.73 -21.21
CA LYS A 85 4.11 7.47 -22.32
C LYS A 85 3.50 8.80 -21.87
N LEU A 86 2.83 8.80 -20.72
CA LEU A 86 2.32 10.03 -20.12
C LEU A 86 3.45 10.99 -19.73
N LYS A 87 4.55 10.50 -19.16
CA LYS A 87 5.73 11.32 -18.82
C LYS A 87 6.42 11.89 -20.06
N GLU A 88 6.51 11.16 -21.14
CA GLU A 88 7.04 11.66 -22.42
C GLU A 88 6.24 12.85 -22.93
N ARG A 89 4.91 12.81 -22.78
CA ARG A 89 3.99 13.90 -23.19
C ARG A 89 4.04 15.11 -22.24
N THR A 90 4.11 14.88 -20.95
CA THR A 90 3.89 15.94 -19.95
C THR A 90 5.15 16.37 -19.20
N GLY A 91 6.25 15.62 -19.27
CA GLY A 91 7.37 15.73 -18.35
C GLY A 91 6.98 15.28 -16.96
N TYR A 92 7.14 16.12 -15.94
CA TYR A 92 6.66 15.81 -14.59
C TYR A 92 5.12 15.86 -14.55
N ILE A 93 4.49 14.79 -14.05
CA ILE A 93 3.03 14.65 -14.03
C ILE A 93 2.46 15.43 -12.85
N THR A 94 1.62 16.43 -13.13
CA THR A 94 0.92 17.24 -12.13
C THR A 94 -0.60 17.20 -12.32
N PRO A 95 -1.40 17.54 -11.30
CA PRO A 95 -2.86 17.62 -11.44
C PRO A 95 -3.29 18.53 -12.57
N GLN A 96 -2.66 19.71 -12.70
CA GLN A 96 -2.97 20.71 -13.75
C GLN A 96 -2.76 20.12 -15.15
N LYS A 97 -1.65 19.40 -15.36
CA LYS A 97 -1.34 18.79 -16.65
C LYS A 97 -2.32 17.67 -17.01
N ILE A 98 -2.73 16.84 -16.04
CA ILE A 98 -3.76 15.81 -16.25
C ILE A 98 -5.09 16.45 -16.66
N LEU A 99 -5.49 17.54 -16.02
CA LEU A 99 -6.75 18.22 -16.32
C LEU A 99 -6.72 18.96 -17.66
N ALA A 100 -5.56 19.37 -18.13
CA ALA A 100 -5.37 20.05 -19.42
C ALA A 100 -5.38 19.10 -20.63
N LEU A 101 -5.09 17.80 -20.44
CA LEU A 101 -5.11 16.82 -21.51
C LEU A 101 -6.55 16.45 -21.89
N THR A 102 -6.79 16.19 -23.19
CA THR A 102 -8.05 15.59 -23.66
C THR A 102 -8.13 14.11 -23.30
N ASP A 103 -9.31 13.53 -23.46
CA ASP A 103 -9.48 12.07 -23.24
C ASP A 103 -8.73 11.27 -24.32
N GLU A 104 -8.65 11.77 -25.55
CA GLU A 104 -7.90 11.20 -26.66
C GLU A 104 -6.41 11.13 -26.34
N GLU A 105 -5.83 12.21 -25.85
CA GLU A 105 -4.41 12.28 -25.46
C GLU A 105 -4.07 11.32 -24.31
N LEU A 106 -4.98 11.15 -23.35
CA LEU A 106 -4.82 10.15 -22.30
C LEU A 106 -4.96 8.72 -22.83
N ARG A 107 -5.87 8.46 -23.79
CA ARG A 107 -5.96 7.14 -24.47
C ARG A 107 -4.70 6.82 -25.27
N GLU A 108 -4.14 7.77 -25.98
CA GLU A 108 -2.84 7.63 -26.67
C GLU A 108 -1.69 7.31 -25.70
N SER A 109 -1.85 7.67 -24.42
CA SER A 109 -0.95 7.29 -23.32
C SER A 109 -1.36 5.97 -22.64
N TYR A 110 -2.15 5.12 -23.32
CA TYR A 110 -2.61 3.79 -22.90
C TYR A 110 -3.53 3.78 -21.65
N PHE A 111 -4.24 4.88 -21.40
CA PHE A 111 -5.25 4.91 -20.34
C PHE A 111 -6.56 4.30 -20.83
N SER A 112 -7.13 3.38 -20.03
CA SER A 112 -8.52 2.97 -20.22
C SER A 112 -9.48 4.12 -19.86
N ARG A 113 -10.70 4.07 -20.39
CA ARG A 113 -11.75 5.05 -20.04
C ARG A 113 -11.92 5.21 -18.52
N GLN A 114 -11.91 4.09 -17.81
CA GLN A 114 -12.03 4.08 -16.35
C GLN A 114 -10.85 4.78 -15.66
N LYS A 115 -9.60 4.51 -16.08
CA LYS A 115 -8.41 5.14 -15.52
C LYS A 115 -8.34 6.64 -15.82
N ILE A 116 -8.85 7.09 -16.97
CA ILE A 116 -9.01 8.52 -17.26
C ILE A 116 -9.88 9.20 -16.21
N VAL A 117 -11.06 8.62 -15.92
CA VAL A 117 -11.95 9.15 -14.88
C VAL A 117 -11.22 9.20 -13.53
N TYR A 118 -10.55 8.13 -13.13
CA TYR A 118 -9.89 8.04 -11.83
C TYR A 118 -8.77 9.05 -11.64
N VAL A 119 -7.92 9.25 -12.65
CA VAL A 119 -6.83 10.24 -12.53
C VAL A 119 -7.34 11.68 -12.55
N ARG A 120 -8.46 11.96 -13.24
CA ARG A 120 -9.10 13.28 -13.20
C ARG A 120 -9.74 13.55 -11.84
N GLU A 121 -10.45 12.57 -11.25
CA GLU A 121 -11.00 12.69 -9.90
C GLU A 121 -9.90 12.95 -8.86
N LEU A 122 -8.77 12.22 -8.94
CA LEU A 122 -7.62 12.46 -8.08
C LEU A 122 -7.05 13.87 -8.31
N ALA A 123 -6.91 14.31 -9.57
CA ALA A 123 -6.40 15.63 -9.89
C ALA A 123 -7.31 16.75 -9.35
N ASN A 124 -8.62 16.62 -9.54
CA ASN A 124 -9.61 17.57 -9.03
C ASN A 124 -9.58 17.64 -7.50
N ALA A 125 -9.52 16.51 -6.81
CA ALA A 125 -9.47 16.48 -5.34
C ALA A 125 -8.22 17.19 -4.77
N ILE A 126 -7.07 17.07 -5.45
CA ILE A 126 -5.85 17.78 -5.04
C ILE A 126 -5.95 19.27 -5.36
N MET A 127 -6.44 19.63 -6.53
CA MET A 127 -6.62 21.05 -6.92
C MET A 127 -7.61 21.78 -6.02
N ALA A 128 -8.71 21.11 -5.65
CA ALA A 128 -9.69 21.63 -4.70
C ALA A 128 -9.23 21.56 -3.24
N LYS A 129 -8.00 21.09 -2.96
CA LYS A 129 -7.43 20.92 -1.62
C LYS A 129 -8.23 19.96 -0.71
N GLN A 130 -9.11 19.13 -1.28
CA GLN A 130 -9.82 18.07 -0.58
C GLN A 130 -8.88 16.95 -0.14
N LEU A 131 -7.88 16.61 -0.98
CA LEU A 131 -6.79 15.70 -0.65
C LEU A 131 -5.47 16.47 -0.55
N ARG A 132 -4.81 16.37 0.62
CA ARG A 132 -3.48 16.95 0.88
C ARG A 132 -2.52 15.84 1.26
N LEU A 133 -1.70 15.37 0.31
CA LEU A 133 -0.80 14.23 0.50
C LEU A 133 0.10 14.37 1.74
N LYS A 134 0.64 15.57 1.98
CA LYS A 134 1.51 15.83 3.13
C LYS A 134 0.78 15.67 4.47
N LYS A 135 -0.54 15.92 4.52
CA LYS A 135 -1.35 15.71 5.72
C LYS A 135 -1.45 14.22 6.06
N LEU A 136 -1.53 13.34 5.05
CA LEU A 136 -1.67 11.89 5.24
C LEU A 136 -0.49 11.27 6.00
N GLU A 137 0.69 11.85 5.92
CA GLU A 137 1.90 11.33 6.61
C GLU A 137 1.75 11.26 8.13
N ARG A 138 0.86 12.08 8.70
CA ARG A 138 0.65 12.22 10.14
C ARG A 138 -0.60 11.51 10.64
N LEU A 139 -1.44 11.00 9.74
CA LEU A 139 -2.70 10.35 10.10
C LEU A 139 -2.48 8.87 10.41
N PRO A 140 -3.30 8.28 11.30
CA PRO A 140 -3.41 6.84 11.47
C PRO A 140 -3.81 6.15 10.16
N ASP A 141 -3.48 4.87 10.02
CA ASP A 141 -3.68 4.13 8.77
C ASP A 141 -5.15 4.09 8.33
N GLU A 142 -6.09 3.93 9.26
CA GLU A 142 -7.53 3.92 8.94
C GLU A 142 -8.03 5.28 8.46
N GLU A 143 -7.50 6.38 9.01
CA GLU A 143 -7.83 7.72 8.54
C GLU A 143 -7.25 7.98 7.15
N VAL A 144 -6.02 7.49 6.88
CA VAL A 144 -5.43 7.56 5.53
C VAL A 144 -6.29 6.80 4.53
N ARG A 145 -6.73 5.58 4.85
CA ARG A 145 -7.65 4.80 4.01
C ARG A 145 -8.94 5.56 3.75
N TYR A 146 -9.53 6.09 4.81
CA TYR A 146 -10.78 6.86 4.70
C TYR A 146 -10.63 8.06 3.78
N GLU A 147 -9.59 8.87 3.95
CA GLU A 147 -9.34 10.05 3.11
C GLU A 147 -9.08 9.68 1.64
N LEU A 148 -8.27 8.65 1.38
CA LEU A 148 -7.99 8.19 0.02
C LEU A 148 -9.21 7.59 -0.66
N LYS A 149 -10.01 6.80 0.04
CA LYS A 149 -11.20 6.12 -0.51
C LYS A 149 -12.36 7.06 -0.84
N LYS A 150 -12.35 8.32 -0.39
CA LYS A 150 -13.27 9.36 -0.88
C LYS A 150 -13.07 9.65 -2.37
N ILE A 151 -11.90 9.37 -2.90
CA ILE A 151 -11.57 9.63 -4.30
C ILE A 151 -12.06 8.45 -5.16
N LYS A 152 -12.90 8.72 -6.13
CA LYS A 152 -13.40 7.70 -7.06
C LYS A 152 -12.22 6.99 -7.75
N GLY A 153 -12.21 5.67 -7.67
CA GLY A 153 -11.14 4.84 -8.23
C GLY A 153 -10.03 4.47 -7.26
N ILE A 154 -10.06 4.96 -6.01
CA ILE A 154 -9.17 4.51 -4.96
C ILE A 154 -9.93 3.58 -4.01
N GLY A 155 -9.63 2.29 -4.08
CA GLY A 155 -10.15 1.26 -3.20
C GLY A 155 -9.12 0.82 -2.15
N ASP A 156 -9.45 -0.23 -1.39
CA ASP A 156 -8.60 -0.75 -0.31
C ASP A 156 -7.21 -1.13 -0.81
N TRP A 157 -7.08 -1.83 -1.94
CA TRP A 157 -5.78 -2.21 -2.51
C TRP A 157 -4.89 -0.98 -2.78
N THR A 158 -5.43 0.07 -3.42
CA THR A 158 -4.67 1.29 -3.73
C THR A 158 -4.26 2.03 -2.45
N ALA A 159 -5.14 2.09 -1.45
CA ALA A 159 -4.86 2.71 -0.17
C ALA A 159 -3.77 1.92 0.59
N ASP A 160 -3.84 0.58 0.60
CA ASP A 160 -2.83 -0.27 1.22
C ASP A 160 -1.46 -0.11 0.53
N VAL A 161 -1.42 -0.16 -0.80
CA VAL A 161 -0.17 0.06 -1.58
C VAL A 161 0.43 1.44 -1.27
N TYR A 162 -0.40 2.48 -1.15
CA TYR A 162 0.07 3.81 -0.75
C TYR A 162 0.64 3.81 0.68
N LEU A 163 -0.06 3.24 1.64
CA LEU A 163 0.41 3.11 3.03
C LEU A 163 1.75 2.36 3.11
N MET A 164 1.89 1.27 2.35
CA MET A 164 3.09 0.43 2.34
C MET A 164 4.29 1.11 1.67
N HIS A 165 4.12 1.56 0.42
CA HIS A 165 5.24 2.01 -0.40
C HIS A 165 5.55 3.50 -0.27
N VAL A 166 4.56 4.33 0.10
CA VAL A 166 4.72 5.78 0.24
C VAL A 166 4.90 6.18 1.69
N LEU A 167 4.01 5.73 2.59
CA LEU A 167 4.08 6.08 4.01
C LEU A 167 4.93 5.10 4.83
N GLN A 168 5.35 3.98 4.23
CA GLN A 168 6.26 2.98 4.83
C GLN A 168 5.70 2.38 6.13
N ARG A 169 4.37 2.21 6.20
CA ARG A 169 3.71 1.58 7.35
C ARG A 169 4.05 0.10 7.43
N THR A 170 4.31 -0.41 8.63
CA THR A 170 4.85 -1.77 8.82
C THR A 170 3.80 -2.86 8.80
N ASP A 171 2.51 -2.55 9.05
CA ASP A 171 1.53 -3.58 9.36
C ASP A 171 0.31 -3.64 8.43
N LEU A 172 0.55 -3.74 7.13
CA LEU A 172 -0.45 -3.91 6.07
C LEU A 172 -0.33 -5.28 5.42
N PHE A 173 -1.48 -5.88 5.08
CA PHE A 173 -1.55 -7.11 4.29
C PHE A 173 -2.64 -6.97 3.23
N PRO A 174 -2.31 -6.50 2.01
CA PRO A 174 -3.29 -6.22 0.96
C PRO A 174 -3.84 -7.52 0.36
N ILE A 175 -4.81 -8.13 1.04
CA ILE A 175 -5.43 -9.41 0.67
C ILE A 175 -6.11 -9.39 -0.71
N GLY A 176 -6.35 -8.22 -1.29
CA GLY A 176 -6.81 -8.05 -2.67
C GLY A 176 -5.71 -8.13 -3.73
N ASP A 177 -4.43 -8.24 -3.32
CA ASP A 177 -3.31 -8.33 -4.26
C ASP A 177 -3.11 -9.77 -4.75
N ILE A 178 -3.32 -9.97 -6.06
CA ILE A 178 -3.26 -11.30 -6.69
C ILE A 178 -1.86 -11.92 -6.57
N ALA A 179 -0.80 -11.12 -6.75
CA ALA A 179 0.57 -11.62 -6.69
C ALA A 179 0.94 -12.03 -5.26
N LEU A 180 0.53 -11.24 -4.26
CA LEU A 180 0.71 -11.56 -2.85
C LEU A 180 -0.02 -12.85 -2.46
N VAL A 181 -1.32 -12.95 -2.81
CA VAL A 181 -2.15 -14.11 -2.53
C VAL A 181 -1.59 -15.38 -3.18
N ASN A 182 -1.20 -15.31 -4.45
CA ASN A 182 -0.60 -16.44 -5.14
C ASN A 182 0.72 -16.85 -4.49
N SER A 183 1.58 -15.90 -4.16
CA SER A 183 2.83 -16.18 -3.46
C SER A 183 2.61 -16.82 -2.09
N LEU A 184 1.64 -16.34 -1.32
CA LEU A 184 1.27 -16.94 -0.05
C LEU A 184 0.85 -18.40 -0.22
N LYS A 185 -0.08 -18.66 -1.16
CA LYS A 185 -0.57 -20.02 -1.46
C LYS A 185 0.55 -20.96 -1.86
N GLU A 186 1.40 -20.52 -2.79
CA GLU A 186 2.52 -21.34 -3.30
C GLU A 186 3.55 -21.66 -2.19
N ASN A 187 4.00 -20.65 -1.45
CA ASN A 187 5.06 -20.85 -0.46
C ASN A 187 4.60 -21.60 0.79
N LYS A 188 3.31 -21.54 1.13
CA LYS A 188 2.73 -22.29 2.26
C LYS A 188 1.96 -23.53 1.83
N GLN A 189 1.94 -23.87 0.54
CA GLN A 189 1.25 -25.03 -0.04
C GLN A 189 -0.24 -25.10 0.37
N LEU A 190 -0.93 -23.95 0.26
CA LEU A 190 -2.33 -23.82 0.65
C LEU A 190 -3.26 -24.28 -0.47
N ALA A 191 -4.47 -24.69 -0.10
CA ALA A 191 -5.53 -25.01 -1.05
C ALA A 191 -5.87 -23.82 -1.96
N LYS A 192 -6.25 -24.11 -3.22
CA LYS A 192 -6.57 -23.06 -4.21
C LYS A 192 -7.76 -22.21 -3.78
N ASP A 193 -8.73 -22.83 -3.12
CA ASP A 193 -10.00 -22.27 -2.66
C ASP A 193 -9.98 -21.75 -1.21
N ILE A 194 -8.80 -21.69 -0.59
CA ILE A 194 -8.68 -21.15 0.78
C ILE A 194 -9.32 -19.76 0.89
N SER A 195 -10.11 -19.55 1.94
CA SER A 195 -10.83 -18.30 2.16
C SER A 195 -9.90 -17.13 2.48
N LYS A 196 -10.40 -15.91 2.25
CA LYS A 196 -9.66 -14.67 2.62
C LYS A 196 -9.40 -14.59 4.13
N GLU A 197 -10.39 -14.98 4.93
CA GLU A 197 -10.32 -14.99 6.38
C GLU A 197 -9.22 -15.92 6.88
N ALA A 198 -9.12 -17.12 6.28
CA ALA A 198 -8.06 -18.08 6.61
C ALA A 198 -6.67 -17.53 6.22
N MET A 199 -6.55 -16.86 5.08
CA MET A 199 -5.29 -16.21 4.68
C MET A 199 -4.91 -15.05 5.60
N LEU A 200 -5.88 -14.26 6.07
CA LEU A 200 -5.65 -13.20 7.06
C LEU A 200 -5.21 -13.79 8.40
N ALA A 201 -5.81 -14.90 8.85
CA ALA A 201 -5.39 -15.62 10.06
C ALA A 201 -3.93 -16.13 9.95
N ILE A 202 -3.50 -16.58 8.76
CA ILE A 202 -2.11 -16.96 8.51
C ILE A 202 -1.16 -15.76 8.62
N ALA A 203 -1.61 -14.57 8.24
CA ALA A 203 -0.82 -13.34 8.31
C ALA A 203 -0.80 -12.69 9.70
N GLU A 204 -1.70 -13.07 10.61
CA GLU A 204 -1.83 -12.46 11.94
C GLU A 204 -0.55 -12.60 12.80
N PRO A 205 0.14 -13.76 12.85
CA PRO A 205 1.40 -13.88 13.60
C PRO A 205 2.54 -12.98 13.11
N TRP A 206 2.43 -12.41 11.92
CA TRP A 206 3.45 -11.50 11.38
C TRP A 206 3.33 -10.07 11.90
N ARG A 207 2.26 -9.76 12.64
CA ARG A 207 2.13 -8.46 13.29
C ARG A 207 3.34 -8.16 14.18
N PRO A 208 3.75 -6.92 14.25
CA PRO A 208 3.27 -5.71 13.57
C PRO A 208 4.01 -5.43 12.24
N TYR A 209 4.50 -6.49 11.54
CA TYR A 209 5.37 -6.36 10.36
C TYR A 209 4.78 -7.03 9.10
N ARG A 210 3.44 -7.06 8.95
CA ARG A 210 2.78 -7.72 7.82
C ARG A 210 3.16 -7.11 6.47
N THR A 211 3.49 -5.82 6.40
CA THR A 211 4.05 -5.17 5.19
C THR A 211 5.36 -5.83 4.76
N ILE A 212 6.24 -6.10 5.72
CA ILE A 212 7.55 -6.71 5.43
C ILE A 212 7.34 -8.15 4.95
N ALA A 213 6.43 -8.90 5.57
CA ALA A 213 6.06 -10.24 5.10
C ALA A 213 5.50 -10.21 3.68
N SER A 214 4.65 -9.23 3.36
CA SER A 214 4.12 -9.02 2.01
C SER A 214 5.24 -8.74 0.99
N MET A 215 6.24 -7.93 1.34
CA MET A 215 7.39 -7.66 0.49
C MET A 215 8.24 -8.91 0.27
N ILE A 216 8.46 -9.75 1.28
CA ILE A 216 9.15 -11.04 1.14
C ILE A 216 8.39 -11.96 0.19
N LEU A 217 7.07 -12.04 0.32
CA LEU A 217 6.22 -12.84 -0.56
C LEU A 217 6.21 -12.32 -2.00
N TRP A 218 6.09 -11.02 -2.23
CA TRP A 218 6.22 -10.43 -3.57
C TRP A 218 7.59 -10.69 -4.19
N HIS A 219 8.65 -10.64 -3.38
CA HIS A 219 9.99 -10.96 -3.86
C HIS A 219 10.07 -12.39 -4.40
N SER A 220 9.55 -13.37 -3.68
CA SER A 220 9.42 -14.76 -4.15
C SER A 220 8.61 -14.85 -5.45
N TYR A 221 7.46 -14.16 -5.53
CA TYR A 221 6.61 -14.14 -6.73
C TYR A 221 7.35 -13.63 -7.96
N ILE A 222 8.06 -12.51 -7.80
CA ILE A 222 8.82 -11.85 -8.87
C ILE A 222 9.98 -12.74 -9.33
N LYS A 223 10.77 -13.29 -8.37
CA LYS A 223 11.93 -14.14 -8.67
C LYS A 223 11.52 -15.43 -9.37
N LYS A 224 10.52 -16.14 -8.86
CA LYS A 224 10.03 -17.40 -9.46
C LYS A 224 9.53 -17.22 -10.90
N ARG A 225 8.99 -16.05 -11.25
CA ARG A 225 8.44 -15.76 -12.58
C ARG A 225 9.38 -14.99 -13.49
N GLY A 226 10.58 -14.69 -13.04
CA GLY A 226 11.55 -13.91 -13.82
C GLY A 226 11.06 -12.51 -14.20
N ILE A 227 10.16 -11.93 -13.39
CA ILE A 227 9.58 -10.61 -13.67
C ILE A 227 10.67 -9.54 -13.50
N LYS A 228 10.93 -8.79 -14.57
CA LYS A 228 11.83 -7.64 -14.54
C LYS A 228 11.04 -6.42 -14.08
N LEU A 229 11.41 -5.87 -12.92
CA LEU A 229 10.88 -4.60 -12.46
C LEU A 229 11.52 -3.48 -13.29
N GLN A 230 10.67 -2.64 -13.83
CA GLN A 230 11.08 -1.42 -14.53
C GLN A 230 10.93 -0.26 -13.54
N GLY A 231 12.01 0.41 -13.19
CA GLY A 231 11.97 1.52 -12.23
C GLY A 231 13.23 2.34 -12.32
#